data_a05a32b3066dc81be1af9556f23aabda
#
_entry.id   a05a32b3066dc81be1af9556f23aabda
#
_cell.length_a   1.000
_cell.length_b   1.000
_cell.length_c   1.000
_cell.angle_alpha   90.00
_cell.angle_beta   90.00
_cell.angle_gamma   90.00
#
_symmetry.space_group_name_H-M   'P 1'
#
loop_
_entity.id
_entity.type
_entity.pdbx_description
1 polymer ?
#
loop_
_entity_poly.entity_id
_entity_poly.type
_entity_poly.pdbx_seq_one_letter_code
_entity_poly.pdbx_strand_id
1 'polypeptide(L)'
;MIKQYRCFNVRVFRGYIFRSYFFRSYFLSSPPTTVTPMQTSQQDAIQAAAFRRLLAHLDSRKDVQNIDLMNLAGFCRNCLSKWLRAAAQEQGVEMSDEQAREQVYGMPYADWKA
;
A
#
# COMPACT_ATOMS: atom_id res chain seq x y z
N MET A 1 -5.06 -29.95 -4.37
CA MET A 1 -4.85 -29.26 -3.08
C MET A 1 -4.71 -27.78 -3.33
N ILE A 2 -5.75 -27.03 -3.14
CA ILE A 2 -5.71 -25.56 -3.27
C ILE A 2 -5.15 -25.04 -1.96
N LYS A 3 -3.85 -24.67 -1.95
CA LYS A 3 -3.29 -23.91 -0.83
C LYS A 3 -3.94 -22.54 -0.84
N GLN A 4 -4.86 -22.32 0.09
CA GLN A 4 -5.37 -20.98 0.41
C GLN A 4 -4.18 -20.15 0.89
N TYR A 5 -3.63 -19.35 0.00
CA TYR A 5 -2.68 -18.32 0.39
C TYR A 5 -3.46 -17.26 1.17
N ARG A 6 -3.40 -17.37 2.49
CA ARG A 6 -3.88 -16.31 3.38
C ARG A 6 -3.07 -15.08 3.07
N CYS A 7 -3.71 -14.08 2.46
CA CYS A 7 -3.17 -12.72 2.52
C CYS A 7 -2.88 -12.43 3.98
N PHE A 8 -1.61 -12.17 4.29
CA PHE A 8 -1.19 -11.84 5.64
C PHE A 8 -2.06 -10.69 6.14
N ASN A 9 -2.89 -10.96 7.12
CA ASN A 9 -3.60 -9.94 7.86
C ASN A 9 -2.54 -9.15 8.61
N VAL A 10 -2.15 -8.01 8.07
CA VAL A 10 -1.33 -7.06 8.82
C VAL A 10 -2.21 -6.61 9.97
N ARG A 11 -2.11 -7.29 11.12
CA ARG A 11 -2.61 -6.75 12.37
C ARG A 11 -1.85 -5.45 12.58
N VAL A 12 -2.55 -4.35 12.42
CA VAL A 12 -2.07 -3.07 12.88
C VAL A 12 -1.80 -3.21 14.38
N PHE A 13 -0.53 -3.35 14.75
CA PHE A 13 -0.12 -3.33 16.13
C PHE A 13 -0.29 -1.91 16.65
N ARG A 14 -1.39 -1.69 17.35
CA ARG A 14 -1.63 -0.52 18.18
C ARG A 14 -0.63 -0.59 19.33
N GLY A 15 0.41 0.23 19.25
CA GLY A 15 1.33 0.41 20.38
C GLY A 15 2.78 0.05 20.09
N TYR A 16 3.44 0.74 19.19
CA TYR A 16 4.89 0.83 19.22
C TYR A 16 5.26 2.02 20.13
N ILE A 17 5.55 1.70 21.38
CA ILE A 17 6.34 2.58 22.23
C ILE A 17 7.73 2.63 21.61
N PHE A 18 8.06 3.75 21.01
CA PHE A 18 9.40 4.04 20.53
C PHE A 18 10.32 4.11 21.76
N ARG A 19 10.95 3.00 22.06
CA ARG A 19 12.01 2.97 23.08
C ARG A 19 13.26 3.53 22.42
N SER A 20 13.56 4.77 22.79
CA SER A 20 14.80 5.48 22.47
C SER A 20 16.01 4.58 22.64
N TYR A 21 16.58 4.12 21.55
CA TYR A 21 17.97 3.70 21.57
C TYR A 21 18.83 4.91 21.26
N PHE A 22 19.45 5.37 22.32
CA PHE A 22 20.51 6.34 22.36
C PHE A 22 21.67 5.85 21.48
N PHE A 23 21.79 6.35 20.25
CA PHE A 23 22.98 6.16 19.45
C PHE A 23 23.82 7.43 19.54
N ARG A 24 24.82 7.31 20.39
CA ARG A 24 25.80 8.35 20.68
C ARG A 24 26.81 8.42 19.54
N SER A 25 26.96 9.60 19.00
CA SER A 25 28.14 10.16 18.33
C SER A 25 28.79 9.36 17.20
N TYR A 26 28.52 9.78 15.95
CA TYR A 26 29.60 10.07 15.02
C TYR A 26 29.26 11.36 14.27
N PHE A 27 29.79 12.44 14.80
CA PHE A 27 29.80 13.74 14.16
C PHE A 27 30.94 13.72 13.14
N LEU A 28 30.64 13.53 11.88
CA LEU A 28 31.52 13.89 10.76
C LEU A 28 30.69 14.65 9.75
N SER A 29 31.11 15.88 9.56
CA SER A 29 30.55 16.92 8.71
C SER A 29 30.27 16.40 7.31
N SER A 30 28.99 16.15 7.02
CA SER A 30 28.48 16.23 5.67
C SER A 30 27.86 17.62 5.52
N PRO A 31 28.07 18.33 4.39
CA PRO A 31 27.43 19.62 4.17
C PRO A 31 25.91 19.43 4.20
N PRO A 32 25.15 20.39 4.74
CA PRO A 32 23.71 20.28 4.73
C PRO A 32 23.25 20.35 3.29
N THR A 33 22.89 19.21 2.73
CA THR A 33 22.00 19.19 1.59
C THR A 33 20.69 19.76 2.13
N THR A 34 20.40 20.99 1.80
CA THR A 34 19.19 21.69 2.18
C THR A 34 18.02 21.01 1.43
N VAL A 35 17.67 19.83 1.87
CA VAL A 35 16.39 19.23 1.52
C VAL A 35 15.38 19.97 2.37
N THR A 36 14.72 20.95 1.77
CA THR A 36 13.55 21.60 2.38
C THR A 36 12.64 20.50 2.87
N PRO A 37 12.28 20.41 4.17
CA PRO A 37 11.40 19.39 4.63
C PRO A 37 10.09 19.51 3.87
N MET A 38 9.80 18.50 3.06
CA MET A 38 8.60 18.43 2.26
C MET A 38 7.40 18.43 3.21
N GLN A 39 6.44 19.31 3.01
CA GLN A 39 5.25 19.34 3.83
C GLN A 39 4.52 18.01 3.72
N THR A 40 4.00 17.49 4.82
CA THR A 40 3.30 16.18 4.88
C THR A 40 2.23 16.08 3.80
N SER A 41 1.46 17.15 3.55
CA SER A 41 0.46 17.20 2.49
C SER A 41 1.02 17.01 1.07
N GLN A 42 2.21 17.54 0.79
CA GLN A 42 2.87 17.34 -0.51
C GLN A 42 3.38 15.89 -0.65
N GLN A 43 3.92 15.34 0.42
CA GLN A 43 4.37 13.95 0.45
C GLN A 43 3.21 12.98 0.24
N ASP A 44 2.10 13.21 0.92
CA ASP A 44 0.89 12.41 0.75
C ASP A 44 0.35 12.48 -0.68
N ALA A 45 0.34 13.68 -1.28
CA ALA A 45 -0.09 13.87 -2.67
C ALA A 45 0.82 13.11 -3.66
N ILE A 46 2.14 13.13 -3.42
CA ILE A 46 3.12 12.41 -4.25
C ILE A 46 2.94 10.89 -4.09
N GLN A 47 2.77 10.40 -2.87
CA GLN A 47 2.53 8.98 -2.60
C GLN A 47 1.21 8.52 -3.20
N ALA A 48 0.16 9.32 -3.09
CA ALA A 48 -1.13 9.04 -3.72
C ALA A 48 -1.03 9.01 -5.26
N ALA A 49 -0.25 9.90 -5.86
CA ALA A 49 0.01 9.90 -7.30
C ALA A 49 0.79 8.64 -7.74
N ALA A 50 1.79 8.23 -6.98
CA ALA A 50 2.55 7.01 -7.24
C ALA A 50 1.67 5.76 -7.12
N PHE A 51 0.79 5.71 -6.13
CA PHE A 51 -0.17 4.62 -5.98
C PHE A 51 -1.16 4.56 -7.16
N ARG A 52 -1.71 5.70 -7.58
CA ARG A 52 -2.55 5.75 -8.79
C ARG A 52 -1.82 5.26 -10.04
N ARG A 53 -0.53 5.57 -10.16
CA ARG A 53 0.30 5.06 -11.27
C ARG A 53 0.46 3.55 -11.21
N LEU A 54 0.64 2.98 -10.02
CA LEU A 54 0.68 1.53 -9.83
C LEU A 54 -0.63 0.87 -10.25
N LEU A 55 -1.78 1.43 -9.83
CA LEU A 55 -3.09 0.90 -10.21
C LEU A 55 -3.30 0.94 -11.73
N ALA A 56 -2.96 2.05 -12.39
CA ALA A 56 -3.03 2.17 -13.84
C ALA A 56 -2.11 1.16 -14.56
N HIS A 57 -0.93 0.90 -14.01
CA HIS A 57 -0.03 -0.12 -14.55
C HIS A 57 -0.62 -1.53 -14.41
N LEU A 58 -1.18 -1.86 -13.25
CA LEU A 58 -1.83 -3.16 -13.05
C LEU A 58 -3.08 -3.33 -13.92
N ASP A 59 -3.81 -2.26 -14.18
CA ASP A 59 -4.95 -2.28 -15.09
C ASP A 59 -4.53 -2.54 -16.53
N SER A 60 -3.40 -2.02 -16.97
CA SER A 60 -2.82 -2.32 -18.29
C SER A 60 -2.29 -3.75 -18.42
N ARG A 61 -2.11 -4.47 -17.32
CA ARG A 61 -1.56 -5.82 -17.23
C ARG A 61 -2.60 -6.83 -16.72
N LYS A 62 -3.75 -6.89 -17.38
CA LYS A 62 -4.82 -7.86 -17.06
C LYS A 62 -4.44 -9.31 -17.36
N ASP A 63 -3.41 -9.51 -18.18
CA ASP A 63 -2.77 -10.80 -18.45
C ASP A 63 -2.13 -11.41 -17.19
N VAL A 64 -1.66 -10.58 -16.27
CA VAL A 64 -1.02 -11.04 -15.02
C VAL A 64 -2.08 -11.32 -13.97
N GLN A 65 -2.20 -12.58 -13.59
CA GLN A 65 -3.17 -13.02 -12.59
C GLN A 65 -2.71 -12.70 -11.15
N ASN A 66 -3.67 -12.66 -10.23
CA ASN A 66 -3.35 -12.40 -8.82
C ASN A 66 -2.40 -13.42 -8.22
N ILE A 67 -2.45 -14.67 -8.67
CA ILE A 67 -1.53 -15.72 -8.21
C ILE A 67 -0.09 -15.46 -8.65
N ASP A 68 0.10 -14.92 -9.85
CA ASP A 68 1.42 -14.60 -10.39
C ASP A 68 2.06 -13.47 -9.57
N LEU A 69 1.28 -12.41 -9.29
CA LEU A 69 1.71 -11.31 -8.42
C LEU A 69 2.04 -11.80 -7.02
N MET A 70 1.22 -12.68 -6.44
CA MET A 70 1.45 -13.22 -5.11
C MET A 70 2.73 -14.04 -5.05
N ASN A 71 3.01 -14.86 -6.05
CA ASN A 71 4.21 -15.67 -6.12
C ASN A 71 5.47 -14.83 -6.34
N LEU A 72 5.38 -13.78 -7.15
CA LEU A 72 6.51 -12.92 -7.50
C LEU A 72 6.81 -11.87 -6.43
N ALA A 73 5.80 -11.18 -5.93
CA ALA A 73 5.94 -9.98 -5.12
C ALA A 73 5.37 -10.10 -3.70
N GLY A 74 4.69 -11.20 -3.37
CA GLY A 74 4.10 -11.42 -2.06
C GLY A 74 2.82 -10.63 -1.79
N PHE A 75 2.27 -9.93 -2.79
CA PHE A 75 0.98 -9.26 -2.73
C PHE A 75 0.23 -9.38 -4.06
N CYS A 76 -1.05 -9.07 -4.05
CA CYS A 76 -1.88 -9.06 -5.25
C CYS A 76 -2.89 -7.90 -5.21
N ARG A 77 -3.73 -7.77 -6.24
CA ARG A 77 -4.77 -6.74 -6.29
C ARG A 77 -5.73 -6.80 -5.10
N ASN A 78 -6.05 -8.00 -4.62
CA ASN A 78 -6.87 -8.16 -3.41
C ASN A 78 -6.16 -7.64 -2.14
N CYS A 79 -4.86 -7.77 -2.05
CA CYS A 79 -4.10 -7.19 -0.94
C CYS A 79 -4.14 -5.66 -0.99
N LEU A 80 -3.95 -5.07 -2.17
CA LEU A 80 -4.04 -3.62 -2.37
C LEU A 80 -5.43 -3.08 -1.99
N SER A 81 -6.51 -3.77 -2.35
CA SER A 81 -7.86 -3.35 -1.98
C SER A 81 -8.09 -3.40 -0.46
N LYS A 82 -7.54 -4.39 0.23
CA LYS A 82 -7.60 -4.46 1.69
C LYS A 82 -6.80 -3.34 2.35
N TRP A 83 -5.62 -3.02 1.83
CA TRP A 83 -4.80 -1.93 2.35
C TRP A 83 -5.46 -0.58 2.12
N LEU A 84 -6.09 -0.38 0.95
CA LEU A 84 -6.84 0.84 0.66
C LEU A 84 -8.02 1.02 1.63
N ARG A 85 -8.77 -0.05 1.89
CA ARG A 85 -9.85 -0.03 2.86
C ARG A 85 -9.36 0.26 4.28
N ALA A 86 -8.27 -0.36 4.70
CA ALA A 86 -7.66 -0.11 6.01
C ALA A 86 -7.23 1.35 6.16
N ALA A 87 -6.58 1.91 5.14
CA ALA A 87 -6.19 3.31 5.12
C ALA A 87 -7.39 4.27 5.17
N ALA A 88 -8.48 3.95 4.46
CA ALA A 88 -9.73 4.70 4.55
C ALA A 88 -10.31 4.68 5.97
N GLN A 89 -10.33 3.52 6.60
CA GLN A 89 -10.82 3.37 7.98
C GLN A 89 -9.98 4.16 8.99
N GLU A 90 -8.65 4.19 8.83
CA GLU A 90 -7.75 4.99 9.67
C GLU A 90 -8.03 6.49 9.55
N GLN A 91 -8.50 6.93 8.39
CA GLN A 91 -8.88 8.33 8.14
C GLN A 91 -10.35 8.63 8.46
N GLY A 92 -11.08 7.67 9.03
CA GLY A 92 -12.49 7.83 9.39
C GLY A 92 -13.45 7.82 8.19
N VAL A 93 -13.01 7.30 7.05
CA VAL A 93 -13.82 7.16 5.84
C VAL A 93 -14.32 5.73 5.72
N GLU A 94 -15.62 5.56 5.64
CA GLU A 94 -16.21 4.24 5.37
C GLU A 94 -16.04 3.87 3.89
N MET A 95 -15.44 2.72 3.66
CA MET A 95 -15.26 2.15 2.33
C MET A 95 -15.62 0.67 2.36
N SER A 96 -16.52 0.24 1.49
CA SER A 96 -16.87 -1.16 1.38
C SER A 96 -15.77 -1.96 0.66
N ASP A 97 -15.77 -3.29 0.85
CA ASP A 97 -14.86 -4.19 0.13
C ASP A 97 -15.03 -4.09 -1.39
N GLU A 98 -16.26 -3.92 -1.85
CA GLU A 98 -16.58 -3.80 -3.28
C GLU A 98 -16.01 -2.52 -3.86
N GLN A 99 -16.23 -1.39 -3.18
CA GLN A 99 -15.66 -0.10 -3.58
C GLN A 99 -14.14 -0.12 -3.64
N ALA A 100 -13.49 -0.72 -2.64
CA ALA A 100 -12.05 -0.84 -2.61
C ALA A 100 -11.52 -1.74 -3.75
N ARG A 101 -12.21 -2.83 -4.05
CA ARG A 101 -11.86 -3.70 -5.17
C ARG A 101 -12.06 -3.01 -6.52
N GLU A 102 -13.18 -2.34 -6.71
CA GLU A 102 -13.47 -1.61 -7.94
C GLU A 102 -12.40 -0.55 -8.25
N GLN A 103 -11.94 0.17 -7.23
CA GLN A 103 -10.84 1.12 -7.40
C GLN A 103 -9.52 0.47 -7.81
N VAL A 104 -9.22 -0.72 -7.30
CA VAL A 104 -7.96 -1.41 -7.59
C VAL A 104 -8.01 -2.15 -8.93
N TYR A 105 -9.15 -2.74 -9.27
CA TYR A 105 -9.32 -3.50 -10.51
C TYR A 105 -9.70 -2.63 -11.71
N GLY A 106 -10.15 -1.40 -11.49
CA GLY A 106 -10.66 -0.51 -12.53
C GLY A 106 -11.98 -0.98 -13.14
N MET A 107 -12.62 -1.99 -12.54
CA MET A 107 -13.90 -2.56 -12.98
C MET A 107 -14.56 -3.30 -11.82
N PRO A 108 -15.87 -3.58 -11.90
CA PRO A 108 -16.55 -4.44 -10.92
C PRO A 108 -15.86 -5.80 -10.81
N TYR A 109 -15.70 -6.28 -9.59
CA TYR A 109 -14.97 -7.53 -9.35
C TYR A 109 -15.64 -8.76 -9.98
N ALA A 110 -16.96 -8.71 -10.16
CA ALA A 110 -17.69 -9.75 -10.87
C ALA A 110 -17.24 -9.89 -12.34
N ASP A 111 -16.98 -8.75 -12.99
CA ASP A 111 -16.54 -8.71 -14.39
C ASP A 111 -15.08 -9.18 -14.53
N TRP A 112 -14.25 -8.91 -13.52
CA TRP A 112 -12.89 -9.43 -13.49
C TRP A 112 -12.83 -10.96 -13.43
N LYS A 113 -13.78 -11.59 -12.75
CA LYS A 113 -13.84 -13.06 -12.62
C LYS A 113 -14.40 -13.75 -13.86
N ALA A 114 -15.13 -13.03 -14.65
CA ALA A 114 -15.69 -13.57 -15.88
C ALA A 114 -14.61 -13.67 -16.97
#